data_82bd824b5924e861f430954e5c8abed7
#
_entry.id   82bd824b5924e861f430954e5c8abed7
#
_cell.length_a   1.000
_cell.length_b   1.000
_cell.length_c   1.000
_cell.angle_alpha   90.00
_cell.angle_beta   90.00
_cell.angle_gamma   90.00
#
_symmetry.space_group_name_H-M   'P 1'
#
loop_
_entity.id
_entity.type
_entity.pdbx_description
1 polymer ?
#
loop_
_entity_poly.entity_id
_entity_poly.type
_entity_poly.pdbx_seq_one_letter_code
_entity_poly.pdbx_strand_id
1 'polypeptide(L)'
;MCNIAVISVHTSPLARPGTRDSGGMNVYIRQLSYEMGRRAHTMDIFTRRTDAHTPEITVIDERTRMIQIPAGPLNAGKTDLRRYLPRFRDGVLAFQSGDGRTYDLVHSHYWLSGWVGQTLKTAWQVPHVIMFHTLGEVKNRHHLDEREPDYRIDGERVVAHDVDRVICASEGEKEMLGSLYGVPASRVTVVPCGVDTDLFRPLERTGVRRELALSPKERIVLFVGRIEPLKGIDVLLRAVSHLDGRFRVLVIGGDGKDVARKSELATLAAELRIADKVTFLEAVPHGELPLYYNAADICVVPSYYESFGLVAVEAMACGIPVIASRVGGLKDTVRDGQTGYLVPWLCPEPFTERLELLLNNETLRRSLGLEARTVAERYHWSEVAARVEDVYHELVSQYRGVAVGAHVA
;
A
#
# COMPACT_ATOMS: atom_id res chain seq x y z
N MET A 1 -26.54 -2.27 -1.87
CA MET A 1 -26.16 -0.89 -2.25
C MET A 1 -26.06 -0.07 -0.98
N CYS A 2 -24.92 0.60 -0.73
CA CYS A 2 -24.66 1.42 0.44
C CYS A 2 -23.98 2.73 0.04
N ASN A 3 -24.21 3.79 0.82
CA ASN A 3 -23.44 5.02 0.75
C ASN A 3 -22.31 4.95 1.79
N ILE A 4 -21.08 5.02 1.38
CA ILE A 4 -19.91 4.77 2.20
C ILE A 4 -19.08 6.06 2.32
N ALA A 5 -18.83 6.49 3.56
CA ALA A 5 -17.89 7.56 3.86
C ALA A 5 -16.48 6.98 4.05
N VAL A 6 -15.60 7.21 3.11
CA VAL A 6 -14.19 6.83 3.18
C VAL A 6 -13.38 7.97 3.76
N ILE A 7 -12.63 7.73 4.82
CA ILE A 7 -11.85 8.75 5.51
C ILE A 7 -10.35 8.55 5.28
N SER A 8 -9.69 9.52 4.65
CA SER A 8 -8.24 9.53 4.39
C SER A 8 -7.66 10.91 4.69
N VAL A 9 -7.40 11.20 5.98
CA VAL A 9 -7.03 12.55 6.45
C VAL A 9 -5.67 13.01 5.93
N HIS A 10 -4.64 12.18 6.03
CA HIS A 10 -3.24 12.63 5.91
C HIS A 10 -2.69 12.60 4.49
N THR A 11 -3.35 11.94 3.56
CA THR A 11 -2.93 11.85 2.16
C THR A 11 -4.13 11.72 1.23
N SER A 12 -4.07 12.40 0.09
CA SER A 12 -5.09 12.30 -0.95
C SER A 12 -4.93 10.99 -1.73
N PRO A 13 -6.02 10.22 -1.98
CA PRO A 13 -5.97 9.02 -2.82
C PRO A 13 -5.48 9.29 -4.25
N LEU A 14 -5.61 10.52 -4.72
CA LEU A 14 -5.16 10.95 -6.05
C LEU A 14 -3.69 11.41 -6.06
N ALA A 15 -3.00 11.46 -4.91
CA ALA A 15 -1.58 11.78 -4.86
C ALA A 15 -0.75 10.70 -5.57
N ARG A 16 0.34 11.11 -6.23
CA ARG A 16 1.25 10.21 -6.97
C ARG A 16 1.91 9.22 -6.02
N PRO A 17 1.73 7.89 -6.20
CA PRO A 17 2.41 6.88 -5.37
C PRO A 17 3.93 6.90 -5.54
N GLY A 18 4.65 6.43 -4.51
CA GLY A 18 6.13 6.35 -4.53
C GLY A 18 6.83 7.60 -4.01
N THR A 19 6.09 8.65 -3.65
CA THR A 19 6.61 9.83 -2.94
C THR A 19 6.53 9.65 -1.43
N ARG A 20 7.16 10.56 -0.65
CA ARG A 20 7.34 10.46 0.81
C ARG A 20 6.04 10.14 1.57
N ASP A 21 4.93 10.80 1.22
CA ASP A 21 3.65 10.70 1.93
C ASP A 21 2.59 9.90 1.16
N SER A 22 2.94 9.31 0.01
CA SER A 22 2.02 8.59 -0.86
C SER A 22 2.59 7.24 -1.29
N GLY A 23 1.78 6.20 -1.13
CA GLY A 23 2.21 4.82 -1.41
C GLY A 23 1.04 3.86 -1.60
N GLY A 24 1.21 2.62 -1.18
CA GLY A 24 0.23 1.55 -1.34
C GLY A 24 -1.16 1.88 -0.79
N MET A 25 -1.26 2.65 0.29
CA MET A 25 -2.55 3.08 0.84
C MET A 25 -3.36 3.91 -0.16
N ASN A 26 -2.72 4.83 -0.90
CA ASN A 26 -3.39 5.67 -1.89
C ASN A 26 -3.91 4.82 -3.05
N VAL A 27 -3.12 3.84 -3.51
CA VAL A 27 -3.53 2.86 -4.52
C VAL A 27 -4.73 2.06 -4.02
N TYR A 28 -4.64 1.53 -2.78
CA TYR A 28 -5.71 0.75 -2.16
C TYR A 28 -7.03 1.52 -2.10
N ILE A 29 -7.03 2.73 -1.55
CA ILE A 29 -8.25 3.54 -1.41
C ILE A 29 -8.88 3.82 -2.78
N ARG A 30 -8.07 4.22 -3.75
CA ARG A 30 -8.54 4.54 -5.09
C ARG A 30 -9.16 3.33 -5.79
N GLN A 31 -8.45 2.21 -5.81
CA GLN A 31 -8.89 1.01 -6.51
C GLN A 31 -10.08 0.35 -5.83
N LEU A 32 -10.07 0.25 -4.50
CA LEU A 32 -11.22 -0.27 -3.76
C LEU A 32 -12.47 0.59 -3.99
N SER A 33 -12.34 1.92 -3.92
CA SER A 33 -13.49 2.83 -4.14
C SER A 33 -14.03 2.71 -5.56
N TYR A 34 -13.16 2.58 -6.56
CA TYR A 34 -13.56 2.36 -7.94
C TYR A 34 -14.34 1.04 -8.10
N GLU A 35 -13.82 -0.07 -7.58
CA GLU A 35 -14.51 -1.37 -7.66
C GLU A 35 -15.83 -1.38 -6.88
N MET A 36 -15.90 -0.71 -5.73
CA MET A 36 -17.15 -0.55 -4.99
C MET A 36 -18.17 0.27 -5.78
N GLY A 37 -17.75 1.31 -6.50
CA GLY A 37 -18.60 2.06 -7.43
C GLY A 37 -19.19 1.17 -8.51
N ARG A 38 -18.39 0.28 -9.12
CA ARG A 38 -18.86 -0.72 -10.10
C ARG A 38 -19.86 -1.73 -9.53
N ARG A 39 -19.80 -1.99 -8.22
CA ARG A 39 -20.72 -2.83 -7.45
C ARG A 39 -21.95 -2.05 -6.96
N ALA A 40 -22.19 -0.88 -7.52
CA ALA A 40 -23.31 0.01 -7.24
C ALA A 40 -23.33 0.66 -5.85
N HIS A 41 -22.20 0.66 -5.10
CA HIS A 41 -22.07 1.49 -3.92
C HIS A 41 -21.72 2.93 -4.29
N THR A 42 -22.05 3.88 -3.41
CA THR A 42 -21.63 5.27 -3.55
C THR A 42 -20.47 5.52 -2.58
N MET A 43 -19.37 6.09 -3.09
CA MET A 43 -18.14 6.29 -2.34
C MET A 43 -17.81 7.78 -2.24
N ASP A 44 -17.91 8.36 -1.06
CA ASP A 44 -17.45 9.71 -0.78
C ASP A 44 -16.13 9.65 0.00
N ILE A 45 -15.04 10.05 -0.65
CA ILE A 45 -13.70 10.01 -0.07
C ILE A 45 -13.37 11.39 0.51
N PHE A 46 -13.38 11.50 1.83
CA PHE A 46 -13.01 12.71 2.55
C PHE A 46 -11.52 12.76 2.83
N THR A 47 -10.86 13.79 2.34
CA THR A 47 -9.43 14.03 2.56
C THR A 47 -9.18 15.48 2.97
N ARG A 48 -8.05 15.73 3.63
CA ARG A 48 -7.68 17.11 3.99
C ARG A 48 -7.20 17.86 2.74
N ARG A 49 -7.63 19.10 2.62
CA ARG A 49 -7.16 20.00 1.57
C ARG A 49 -5.67 20.31 1.76
N THR A 50 -4.87 20.02 0.76
CA THR A 50 -3.42 20.25 0.75
C THR A 50 -2.97 21.20 -0.37
N ASP A 51 -3.88 21.53 -1.28
CA ASP A 51 -3.65 22.43 -2.39
C ASP A 51 -4.84 23.40 -2.55
N ALA A 52 -4.53 24.67 -2.73
CA ALA A 52 -5.54 25.74 -2.90
C ALA A 52 -6.24 25.69 -4.25
N HIS A 53 -5.59 25.13 -5.27
CA HIS A 53 -6.09 25.12 -6.66
C HIS A 53 -6.96 23.91 -6.98
N THR A 54 -6.89 22.86 -6.18
CA THR A 54 -7.73 21.68 -6.37
C THR A 54 -9.17 21.96 -5.93
N PRO A 55 -10.20 21.58 -6.73
CA PRO A 55 -11.61 21.77 -6.38
C PRO A 55 -11.98 21.12 -5.05
N GLU A 56 -12.97 21.65 -4.34
CA GLU A 56 -13.50 21.04 -3.13
C GLU A 56 -14.02 19.65 -3.39
N ILE A 57 -14.71 19.45 -4.52
CA ILE A 57 -15.21 18.15 -4.96
C ILE A 57 -14.55 17.78 -6.29
N THR A 58 -13.94 16.60 -6.33
CA THR A 58 -13.42 15.99 -7.55
C THR A 58 -14.22 14.72 -7.83
N VAL A 59 -14.94 14.66 -8.94
CA VAL A 59 -15.63 13.46 -9.42
C VAL A 59 -14.58 12.52 -10.01
N ILE A 60 -14.51 11.30 -9.49
CA ILE A 60 -13.60 10.24 -9.96
C ILE A 60 -14.29 9.38 -11.00
N ASP A 61 -15.54 8.96 -10.69
CA ASP A 61 -16.43 8.24 -11.58
C ASP A 61 -17.90 8.55 -11.22
N GLU A 62 -18.87 7.86 -11.84
CA GLU A 62 -20.31 8.11 -11.65
C GLU A 62 -20.78 7.95 -10.18
N ARG A 63 -20.05 7.17 -9.37
CA ARG A 63 -20.43 6.82 -7.99
C ARG A 63 -19.38 7.18 -6.95
N THR A 64 -18.22 7.63 -7.39
CA THR A 64 -17.08 7.94 -6.51
C THR A 64 -16.67 9.40 -6.66
N ARG A 65 -16.64 10.13 -5.57
CA ARG A 65 -16.14 11.50 -5.51
C ARG A 65 -15.18 11.69 -4.34
N MET A 66 -14.21 12.55 -4.52
CA MET A 66 -13.30 12.99 -3.47
C MET A 66 -13.69 14.38 -2.99
N ILE A 67 -13.84 14.55 -1.69
CA ILE A 67 -14.19 15.80 -1.02
C ILE A 67 -12.99 16.29 -0.20
N GLN A 68 -12.55 17.52 -0.46
CA GLN A 68 -11.42 18.12 0.23
C GLN A 68 -11.89 19.04 1.34
N ILE A 69 -11.60 18.67 2.59
CA ILE A 69 -12.00 19.41 3.79
C ILE A 69 -10.85 20.33 4.24
N PRO A 70 -11.07 21.64 4.35
CA PRO A 70 -10.09 22.58 4.90
C PRO A 70 -9.86 22.33 6.39
N ALA A 71 -8.65 21.89 6.76
CA ALA A 71 -8.28 21.63 8.15
C ALA A 71 -6.79 21.91 8.37
N GLY A 72 -6.48 23.07 8.92
CA GLY A 72 -5.12 23.55 9.15
C GLY A 72 -4.39 24.05 7.90
N PRO A 73 -3.10 24.41 8.02
CA PRO A 73 -2.28 24.88 6.93
C PRO A 73 -2.14 23.84 5.82
N LEU A 74 -2.08 24.28 4.56
CA LEU A 74 -1.96 23.37 3.40
C LEU A 74 -0.73 22.46 3.49
N ASN A 75 0.38 22.99 3.98
CA ASN A 75 1.67 22.32 4.12
C ASN A 75 1.90 21.67 5.49
N ALA A 76 0.86 21.50 6.33
CA ALA A 76 0.99 20.88 7.64
C ALA A 76 1.59 19.47 7.50
N GLY A 77 2.67 19.20 8.22
CA GLY A 77 3.31 17.90 8.26
C GLY A 77 2.46 16.85 8.99
N LYS A 78 2.69 15.58 8.69
CA LYS A 78 1.94 14.44 9.22
C LYS A 78 1.85 14.42 10.74
N THR A 79 2.93 14.81 11.43
CA THR A 79 3.03 14.88 12.90
C THR A 79 2.12 15.94 13.51
N ASP A 80 1.84 17.02 12.76
CA ASP A 80 1.02 18.12 13.23
C ASP A 80 -0.48 17.91 12.98
N LEU A 81 -0.85 16.97 12.12
CA LEU A 81 -2.24 16.77 11.69
C LEU A 81 -3.18 16.47 12.84
N ARG A 82 -2.70 15.86 13.92
CA ARG A 82 -3.51 15.57 15.11
C ARG A 82 -4.24 16.80 15.64
N ARG A 83 -3.62 17.98 15.59
CA ARG A 83 -4.19 19.26 16.05
C ARG A 83 -5.40 19.70 15.22
N TYR A 84 -5.48 19.25 13.97
CA TYR A 84 -6.50 19.68 13.01
C TYR A 84 -7.61 18.64 12.81
N LEU A 85 -7.54 17.45 13.45
CA LEU A 85 -8.56 16.42 13.34
C LEU A 85 -9.96 16.89 13.78
N PRO A 86 -10.15 17.66 14.88
CA PRO A 86 -11.45 18.18 15.23
C PRO A 86 -12.04 19.07 14.12
N ARG A 87 -11.24 19.97 13.55
CA ARG A 87 -11.68 20.83 12.45
C ARG A 87 -12.00 20.03 11.18
N PHE A 88 -11.23 19.00 10.88
CA PHE A 88 -11.51 18.10 9.75
C PHE A 88 -12.85 17.37 9.96
N ARG A 89 -13.07 16.80 11.15
CA ARG A 89 -14.33 16.16 11.54
C ARG A 89 -15.54 17.09 11.36
N ASP A 90 -15.42 18.31 11.91
CA ASP A 90 -16.50 19.31 11.85
C ASP A 90 -16.80 19.71 10.40
N GLY A 91 -15.77 19.80 9.56
CA GLY A 91 -15.91 20.04 8.13
C GLY A 91 -16.61 18.88 7.40
N VAL A 92 -16.32 17.62 7.75
CA VAL A 92 -17.03 16.45 7.19
C VAL A 92 -18.51 16.46 7.58
N LEU A 93 -18.83 16.74 8.85
CA LEU A 93 -20.22 16.83 9.33
C LEU A 93 -20.97 18.00 8.66
N ALA A 94 -20.35 19.16 8.53
CA ALA A 94 -20.94 20.32 7.86
C ALA A 94 -21.19 20.05 6.37
N PHE A 95 -20.23 19.43 5.68
CA PHE A 95 -20.38 19.02 4.28
C PHE A 95 -21.57 18.05 4.12
N GLN A 96 -21.63 17.01 4.94
CA GLN A 96 -22.71 16.03 4.89
C GLN A 96 -24.08 16.67 5.12
N SER A 97 -24.19 17.58 6.08
CA SER A 97 -25.44 18.31 6.35
C SER A 97 -25.88 19.18 5.17
N GLY A 98 -24.93 19.82 4.47
CA GLY A 98 -25.20 20.65 3.29
C GLY A 98 -25.51 19.85 2.02
N ASP A 99 -24.84 18.71 1.85
CA ASP A 99 -25.04 17.81 0.68
C ASP A 99 -26.32 16.95 0.84
N GLY A 100 -26.77 16.70 2.06
CA GLY A 100 -28.00 15.93 2.37
C GLY A 100 -27.85 14.42 2.21
N ARG A 101 -26.69 13.90 1.82
CA ARG A 101 -26.45 12.46 1.70
C ARG A 101 -26.33 11.81 3.07
N THR A 102 -26.99 10.70 3.28
CA THR A 102 -26.81 9.84 4.46
C THR A 102 -25.85 8.71 4.14
N TYR A 103 -25.01 8.33 5.11
CA TYR A 103 -24.08 7.22 4.98
C TYR A 103 -24.59 6.00 5.73
N ASP A 104 -24.28 4.83 5.21
CA ASP A 104 -24.58 3.54 5.82
C ASP A 104 -23.37 2.95 6.58
N LEU A 105 -22.16 3.45 6.30
CA LEU A 105 -20.91 2.93 6.88
C LEU A 105 -19.79 3.97 6.75
N VAL A 106 -18.89 3.97 7.75
CA VAL A 106 -17.62 4.70 7.72
C VAL A 106 -16.47 3.70 7.50
N HIS A 107 -15.61 3.92 6.50
CA HIS A 107 -14.37 3.17 6.30
C HIS A 107 -13.17 4.10 6.41
N SER A 108 -12.40 3.97 7.48
CA SER A 108 -11.22 4.79 7.75
C SER A 108 -9.93 4.11 7.33
N HIS A 109 -9.00 4.91 6.80
CA HIS A 109 -7.67 4.46 6.42
C HIS A 109 -6.61 5.18 7.25
N TYR A 110 -5.81 4.42 7.99
CA TYR A 110 -4.82 4.91 8.94
C TYR A 110 -5.43 5.46 10.24
N TRP A 111 -4.65 5.44 11.34
CA TRP A 111 -5.13 5.76 12.68
C TRP A 111 -5.71 7.18 12.84
N LEU A 112 -5.13 8.21 12.15
CA LEU A 112 -5.67 9.58 12.18
C LEU A 112 -7.10 9.64 11.64
N SER A 113 -7.35 8.90 10.57
CA SER A 113 -8.69 8.77 9.99
C SER A 113 -9.61 7.96 10.88
N GLY A 114 -9.08 6.93 11.54
CA GLY A 114 -9.82 6.14 12.52
C GLY A 114 -10.34 6.98 13.69
N TRP A 115 -9.52 7.92 14.19
CA TRP A 115 -9.94 8.85 15.22
C TRP A 115 -11.13 9.72 14.78
N VAL A 116 -11.13 10.21 13.55
CA VAL A 116 -12.28 10.94 12.98
C VAL A 116 -13.48 10.00 12.83
N GLY A 117 -13.25 8.79 12.30
CA GLY A 117 -14.29 7.79 12.07
C GLY A 117 -15.09 7.41 13.32
N GLN A 118 -14.46 7.36 14.51
CA GLN A 118 -15.13 7.12 15.78
C GLN A 118 -16.24 8.14 16.05
N THR A 119 -15.98 9.43 15.81
CA THR A 119 -16.97 10.47 16.00
C THR A 119 -18.07 10.39 14.95
N LEU A 120 -17.72 10.11 13.68
CA LEU A 120 -18.70 9.98 12.60
C LEU A 120 -19.62 8.76 12.80
N LYS A 121 -19.05 7.62 13.26
CA LYS A 121 -19.83 6.44 13.69
C LYS A 121 -20.95 6.83 14.68
N THR A 122 -20.57 7.58 15.70
CA THR A 122 -21.52 8.01 16.74
C THR A 122 -22.53 9.04 16.22
N ALA A 123 -22.07 10.02 15.45
CA ALA A 123 -22.94 11.09 14.93
C ALA A 123 -23.97 10.58 13.91
N TRP A 124 -23.59 9.62 13.08
CA TRP A 124 -24.47 9.07 12.04
C TRP A 124 -25.14 7.74 12.43
N GLN A 125 -24.79 7.16 13.60
CA GLN A 125 -25.30 5.87 14.07
C GLN A 125 -25.10 4.74 13.04
N VAL A 126 -23.87 4.63 12.50
CA VAL A 126 -23.48 3.66 11.47
C VAL A 126 -22.24 2.89 11.88
N PRO A 127 -22.00 1.69 11.34
CA PRO A 127 -20.78 0.93 11.63
C PRO A 127 -19.53 1.62 11.11
N HIS A 128 -18.40 1.37 11.79
CA HIS A 128 -17.07 1.87 11.45
C HIS A 128 -16.09 0.74 11.21
N VAL A 129 -15.51 0.71 10.03
CA VAL A 129 -14.44 -0.20 9.61
C VAL A 129 -13.13 0.58 9.50
N ILE A 130 -12.02 -0.03 9.87
CA ILE A 130 -10.69 0.56 9.67
C ILE A 130 -9.73 -0.41 8.99
N MET A 131 -8.84 0.15 8.16
CA MET A 131 -7.59 -0.48 7.74
C MET A 131 -6.42 0.42 8.14
N PHE A 132 -5.52 -0.10 8.99
CA PHE A 132 -4.40 0.71 9.50
C PHE A 132 -3.30 0.96 8.48
N HIS A 133 -3.09 0.06 7.53
CA HIS A 133 -2.01 0.03 6.52
C HIS A 133 -0.60 -0.09 7.11
N THR A 134 -0.36 0.48 8.27
CA THR A 134 0.88 0.34 9.05
C THR A 134 0.57 0.52 10.53
N LEU A 135 1.22 -0.26 11.38
CA LEU A 135 1.10 -0.19 12.84
C LEU A 135 2.37 0.39 13.45
N GLY A 136 2.23 1.35 14.36
CA GLY A 136 3.35 2.07 14.98
C GLY A 136 4.25 1.16 15.79
N GLU A 137 3.68 0.29 16.62
CA GLU A 137 4.44 -0.68 17.42
C GLU A 137 5.23 -1.65 16.54
N VAL A 138 4.65 -2.09 15.40
CA VAL A 138 5.33 -2.95 14.44
C VAL A 138 6.50 -2.21 13.78
N LYS A 139 6.31 -0.94 13.41
CA LYS A 139 7.40 -0.12 12.88
C LYS A 139 8.53 0.02 13.91
N ASN A 140 8.22 0.29 15.18
CA ASN A 140 9.19 0.44 16.24
C ASN A 140 10.04 -0.81 16.46
N ARG A 141 9.50 -2.00 16.23
CA ARG A 141 10.23 -3.27 16.32
C ARG A 141 11.21 -3.50 15.17
N HIS A 142 11.01 -2.84 14.03
CA HIS A 142 11.81 -3.01 12.82
C HIS A 142 12.63 -1.75 12.45
N HIS A 143 12.46 -0.66 13.19
CA HIS A 143 13.18 0.60 12.95
C HIS A 143 14.45 0.69 13.75
N LEU A 144 15.52 1.13 13.08
CA LEU A 144 16.82 1.35 13.68
C LEU A 144 17.01 2.81 14.16
N ASP A 145 16.37 3.81 13.51
CA ASP A 145 16.74 5.21 13.68
C ASP A 145 15.64 6.15 14.18
N GLU A 146 14.36 5.93 13.90
CA GLU A 146 13.28 6.80 14.37
C GLU A 146 12.11 5.98 14.92
N ARG A 147 11.82 6.18 16.21
CA ARG A 147 10.64 5.59 16.84
C ARG A 147 9.39 6.37 16.51
N GLU A 148 8.33 5.65 16.18
CA GLU A 148 7.00 6.22 16.16
C GLU A 148 6.59 6.64 17.58
N PRO A 149 6.00 7.82 17.74
CA PRO A 149 5.72 8.36 19.06
C PRO A 149 4.62 7.59 19.79
N ASP A 150 4.70 7.53 21.12
CA ASP A 150 3.74 6.79 21.95
C ASP A 150 2.28 7.21 21.72
N TYR A 151 2.02 8.51 21.51
CA TYR A 151 0.66 9.01 21.24
C TYR A 151 0.05 8.40 19.96
N ARG A 152 0.87 7.96 18.99
CA ARG A 152 0.39 7.23 17.82
C ARG A 152 -0.05 5.82 18.22
N ILE A 153 0.78 5.11 18.97
CA ILE A 153 0.52 3.75 19.41
C ILE A 153 -0.73 3.71 20.29
N ASP A 154 -0.86 4.66 21.21
CA ASP A 154 -2.05 4.81 22.06
C ASP A 154 -3.28 5.15 21.24
N GLY A 155 -3.17 6.04 20.27
CA GLY A 155 -4.24 6.37 19.34
C GLY A 155 -4.69 5.18 18.50
N GLU A 156 -3.75 4.35 18.01
CA GLU A 156 -4.03 3.11 17.30
C GLU A 156 -4.78 2.12 18.20
N ARG A 157 -4.38 1.96 19.48
CA ARG A 157 -5.07 1.08 20.44
C ARG A 157 -6.51 1.54 20.69
N VAL A 158 -6.70 2.82 20.97
CA VAL A 158 -8.04 3.39 21.20
C VAL A 158 -8.93 3.12 19.99
N VAL A 159 -8.47 3.44 18.80
CA VAL A 159 -9.24 3.23 17.56
C VAL A 159 -9.54 1.75 17.33
N ALA A 160 -8.54 0.87 17.49
CA ALA A 160 -8.69 -0.57 17.24
C ALA A 160 -9.71 -1.24 18.17
N HIS A 161 -9.90 -0.72 19.39
CA HIS A 161 -10.88 -1.23 20.34
C HIS A 161 -12.29 -0.66 20.16
N ASP A 162 -12.44 0.49 19.50
CA ASP A 162 -13.73 1.15 19.29
C ASP A 162 -14.42 0.74 17.98
N VAL A 163 -13.67 0.44 16.94
CA VAL A 163 -14.22 0.09 15.62
C VAL A 163 -14.99 -1.22 15.66
N ASP A 164 -15.96 -1.37 14.77
CA ASP A 164 -16.74 -2.60 14.65
C ASP A 164 -15.95 -3.71 13.95
N ARG A 165 -15.08 -3.34 12.99
CA ARG A 165 -14.22 -4.28 12.29
C ARG A 165 -12.88 -3.64 11.88
N VAL A 166 -11.80 -4.37 12.08
CA VAL A 166 -10.49 -4.08 11.49
C VAL A 166 -10.30 -4.97 10.27
N ILE A 167 -10.05 -4.39 9.11
CA ILE A 167 -9.57 -5.10 7.94
C ILE A 167 -8.03 -5.02 7.96
N CYS A 168 -7.36 -6.16 7.79
CA CYS A 168 -5.91 -6.24 7.66
C CYS A 168 -5.52 -7.05 6.42
N ALA A 169 -4.29 -6.86 5.93
CA ALA A 169 -3.88 -7.39 4.64
C ALA A 169 -3.33 -8.84 4.70
N SER A 170 -2.96 -9.33 5.91
CA SER A 170 -2.30 -10.63 6.07
C SER A 170 -2.64 -11.27 7.42
N GLU A 171 -2.50 -12.61 7.52
CA GLU A 171 -2.66 -13.30 8.80
C GLU A 171 -1.62 -12.84 9.82
N GLY A 172 -0.38 -12.56 9.38
CA GLY A 172 0.65 -12.00 10.26
C GLY A 172 0.27 -10.64 10.84
N GLU A 173 -0.41 -9.76 10.09
CA GLU A 173 -0.92 -8.50 10.62
C GLU A 173 -2.06 -8.72 11.62
N LYS A 174 -2.93 -9.70 11.39
CA LYS A 174 -3.97 -10.11 12.34
C LYS A 174 -3.38 -10.61 13.67
N GLU A 175 -2.33 -11.44 13.61
CA GLU A 175 -1.60 -11.88 14.80
C GLU A 175 -0.98 -10.71 15.58
N MET A 176 -0.40 -9.73 14.87
CA MET A 176 0.16 -8.53 15.49
C MET A 176 -0.91 -7.63 16.10
N LEU A 177 -2.07 -7.47 15.48
CA LEU A 177 -3.21 -6.75 16.06
C LEU A 177 -3.67 -7.42 17.37
N GLY A 178 -3.72 -8.74 17.41
CA GLY A 178 -4.02 -9.48 18.64
C GLY A 178 -2.95 -9.32 19.71
N SER A 179 -1.69 -9.61 19.39
CA SER A 179 -0.60 -9.69 20.37
C SER A 179 -0.10 -8.33 20.86
N LEU A 180 -0.10 -7.29 20.01
CA LEU A 180 0.46 -5.97 20.34
C LEU A 180 -0.60 -4.94 20.75
N TYR A 181 -1.81 -5.10 20.22
CA TYR A 181 -2.90 -4.14 20.43
C TYR A 181 -4.08 -4.74 21.21
N GLY A 182 -4.08 -6.06 21.45
CA GLY A 182 -5.14 -6.74 22.21
C GLY A 182 -6.48 -6.82 21.47
N VAL A 183 -6.48 -6.71 20.13
CA VAL A 183 -7.72 -6.75 19.33
C VAL A 183 -8.23 -8.19 19.24
N PRO A 184 -9.49 -8.47 19.64
CA PRO A 184 -10.05 -9.81 19.51
C PRO A 184 -10.06 -10.30 18.05
N ALA A 185 -9.66 -11.56 17.82
CA ALA A 185 -9.59 -12.13 16.48
C ALA A 185 -10.94 -12.08 15.72
N SER A 186 -12.07 -12.12 16.44
CA SER A 186 -13.42 -11.99 15.88
C SER A 186 -13.72 -10.61 15.29
N ARG A 187 -12.97 -9.57 15.68
CA ARG A 187 -13.08 -8.21 15.12
C ARG A 187 -12.10 -7.95 13.98
N VAL A 188 -11.26 -8.91 13.61
CA VAL A 188 -10.27 -8.75 12.55
C VAL A 188 -10.61 -9.65 11.38
N THR A 189 -10.81 -9.05 10.21
CA THR A 189 -11.01 -9.77 8.95
C THR A 189 -9.79 -9.59 8.05
N VAL A 190 -9.20 -10.68 7.59
CA VAL A 190 -8.07 -10.64 6.66
C VAL A 190 -8.61 -10.55 5.24
N VAL A 191 -8.33 -9.42 4.60
CA VAL A 191 -8.59 -9.19 3.18
C VAL A 191 -7.31 -8.66 2.54
N PRO A 192 -6.65 -9.43 1.67
CA PRO A 192 -5.41 -8.98 1.02
C PRO A 192 -5.65 -7.74 0.18
N CYS A 193 -4.58 -6.98 -0.08
CA CYS A 193 -4.67 -5.91 -1.07
C CYS A 193 -4.76 -6.48 -2.49
N GLY A 194 -5.31 -5.69 -3.40
CA GLY A 194 -5.49 -6.09 -4.79
C GLY A 194 -4.38 -5.60 -5.72
N VAL A 195 -4.40 -6.14 -6.92
CA VAL A 195 -3.65 -5.67 -8.08
C VAL A 195 -4.58 -5.56 -9.28
N ASP A 196 -4.37 -4.55 -10.11
CA ASP A 196 -5.06 -4.41 -11.38
C ASP A 196 -4.36 -5.31 -12.42
N THR A 197 -4.89 -6.53 -12.62
CA THR A 197 -4.28 -7.51 -13.53
C THR A 197 -4.52 -7.21 -15.01
N ASP A 198 -5.35 -6.24 -15.34
CA ASP A 198 -5.54 -5.74 -16.70
C ASP A 198 -4.46 -4.71 -17.04
N LEU A 199 -4.07 -3.89 -16.07
CA LEU A 199 -2.97 -2.94 -16.16
C LEU A 199 -1.61 -3.66 -16.02
N PHE A 200 -1.41 -4.41 -14.94
CA PHE A 200 -0.21 -5.20 -14.66
C PHE A 200 -0.34 -6.58 -15.29
N ARG A 201 0.15 -6.71 -16.50
CA ARG A 201 0.09 -7.94 -17.29
C ARG A 201 1.38 -8.15 -18.07
N PRO A 202 1.68 -9.36 -18.52
CA PRO A 202 2.80 -9.61 -19.41
C PRO A 202 2.67 -8.80 -20.70
N LEU A 203 3.75 -8.08 -21.06
CA LEU A 203 3.91 -7.33 -22.31
C LEU A 203 5.07 -7.90 -23.13
N GLU A 204 5.14 -7.55 -24.42
CA GLU A 204 6.25 -7.94 -25.28
C GLU A 204 7.54 -7.21 -24.84
N ARG A 205 8.47 -7.96 -24.29
CA ARG A 205 9.66 -7.46 -23.59
C ARG A 205 10.59 -6.65 -24.47
N THR A 206 10.78 -7.06 -25.73
CA THR A 206 11.71 -6.39 -26.64
C THR A 206 11.20 -4.99 -27.00
N GLY A 207 9.90 -4.85 -27.22
CA GLY A 207 9.25 -3.57 -27.46
C GLY A 207 9.37 -2.64 -26.26
N VAL A 208 9.02 -3.15 -25.05
CA VAL A 208 9.12 -2.40 -23.79
C VAL A 208 10.57 -1.93 -23.53
N ARG A 209 11.55 -2.80 -23.71
CA ARG A 209 12.97 -2.42 -23.53
C ARG A 209 13.43 -1.36 -24.52
N ARG A 210 12.93 -1.41 -25.75
CA ARG A 210 13.22 -0.36 -26.75
C ARG A 210 12.62 0.98 -26.34
N GLU A 211 11.38 0.98 -25.87
CA GLU A 211 10.70 2.19 -25.38
C GLU A 211 11.46 2.84 -24.22
N LEU A 212 11.97 2.03 -23.30
CA LEU A 212 12.76 2.48 -22.16
C LEU A 212 14.24 2.71 -22.46
N ALA A 213 14.66 2.62 -23.73
CA ALA A 213 16.06 2.71 -24.17
C ALA A 213 17.01 1.73 -23.43
N LEU A 214 16.51 0.55 -23.08
CA LEU A 214 17.26 -0.52 -22.40
C LEU A 214 17.78 -1.56 -23.41
N SER A 215 18.96 -2.11 -23.14
CA SER A 215 19.52 -3.16 -23.99
C SER A 215 18.71 -4.47 -23.91
N PRO A 216 18.36 -5.10 -25.04
CA PRO A 216 17.63 -6.37 -25.04
C PRO A 216 18.39 -7.53 -24.40
N LYS A 217 19.74 -7.44 -24.32
CA LYS A 217 20.62 -8.49 -23.78
C LYS A 217 21.02 -8.26 -22.31
N GLU A 218 20.71 -7.11 -21.75
CA GLU A 218 21.09 -6.77 -20.38
C GLU A 218 20.19 -7.48 -19.36
N ARG A 219 20.76 -7.97 -18.28
CA ARG A 219 20.02 -8.53 -17.15
C ARG A 219 19.57 -7.37 -16.25
N ILE A 220 18.29 -7.30 -15.94
CA ILE A 220 17.72 -6.17 -15.18
C ILE A 220 17.12 -6.67 -13.87
N VAL A 221 17.66 -6.15 -12.78
CA VAL A 221 17.12 -6.29 -11.41
C VAL A 221 16.35 -5.03 -11.09
N LEU A 222 15.11 -5.16 -10.71
CA LEU A 222 14.21 -4.02 -10.45
C LEU A 222 13.88 -3.92 -8.96
N PHE A 223 13.97 -2.72 -8.44
CA PHE A 223 13.39 -2.29 -7.17
C PHE A 223 12.37 -1.18 -7.44
N VAL A 224 11.19 -1.28 -6.85
CA VAL A 224 10.16 -0.22 -6.87
C VAL A 224 9.73 0.07 -5.44
N GLY A 225 9.73 1.34 -5.03
CA GLY A 225 9.28 1.71 -3.69
C GLY A 225 9.74 3.08 -3.25
N ARG A 226 9.29 3.50 -2.07
CA ARG A 226 9.78 4.74 -1.44
C ARG A 226 11.26 4.62 -1.07
N ILE A 227 11.99 5.73 -1.17
CA ILE A 227 13.41 5.78 -0.82
C ILE A 227 13.56 5.99 0.69
N GLU A 228 13.18 5.00 1.46
CA GLU A 228 13.26 5.04 2.93
C GLU A 228 13.98 3.78 3.48
N PRO A 229 14.61 3.88 4.67
CA PRO A 229 15.41 2.79 5.25
C PRO A 229 14.66 1.44 5.31
N LEU A 230 13.38 1.47 5.73
CA LEU A 230 12.55 0.25 5.83
C LEU A 230 12.44 -0.57 4.53
N LYS A 231 12.74 0.02 3.38
CA LYS A 231 12.65 -0.66 2.09
C LYS A 231 13.93 -1.43 1.71
N GLY A 232 15.01 -1.30 2.49
CA GLY A 232 16.20 -2.14 2.40
C GLY A 232 16.98 -2.01 1.09
N ILE A 233 16.99 -0.82 0.46
CA ILE A 233 17.74 -0.60 -0.79
C ILE A 233 19.24 -0.85 -0.57
N ASP A 234 19.76 -0.51 0.59
CA ASP A 234 21.14 -0.77 1.01
C ASP A 234 21.46 -2.28 1.04
N VAL A 235 20.53 -3.13 1.47
CA VAL A 235 20.67 -4.59 1.41
C VAL A 235 20.76 -5.05 -0.04
N LEU A 236 19.91 -4.52 -0.93
CA LEU A 236 19.97 -4.83 -2.35
C LEU A 236 21.32 -4.43 -2.95
N LEU A 237 21.82 -3.21 -2.68
CA LEU A 237 23.10 -2.73 -3.20
C LEU A 237 24.27 -3.62 -2.74
N ARG A 238 24.28 -4.01 -1.48
CA ARG A 238 25.27 -4.96 -0.95
C ARG A 238 25.14 -6.34 -1.60
N ALA A 239 23.93 -6.84 -1.78
CA ALA A 239 23.72 -8.13 -2.43
C ALA A 239 24.24 -8.15 -3.87
N VAL A 240 23.93 -7.13 -4.67
CA VAL A 240 24.36 -7.08 -6.06
C VAL A 240 25.84 -6.75 -6.24
N SER A 241 26.53 -6.23 -5.22
CA SER A 241 27.97 -5.96 -5.28
C SER A 241 28.81 -7.23 -5.34
N HIS A 242 28.25 -8.36 -4.94
CA HIS A 242 28.90 -9.67 -5.00
C HIS A 242 28.58 -10.45 -6.30
N LEU A 243 27.74 -9.88 -7.18
CA LEU A 243 27.38 -10.53 -8.44
C LEU A 243 28.38 -10.26 -9.54
N ASP A 244 28.78 -11.32 -10.22
CA ASP A 244 29.58 -11.23 -11.43
C ASP A 244 28.73 -11.00 -12.68
N GLY A 245 29.38 -10.50 -13.75
CA GLY A 245 28.77 -10.35 -15.07
C GLY A 245 28.08 -9.01 -15.32
N ARG A 246 27.35 -8.96 -16.45
CA ARG A 246 26.66 -7.75 -16.91
C ARG A 246 25.21 -7.77 -16.46
N PHE A 247 24.87 -6.85 -15.60
CA PHE A 247 23.51 -6.59 -15.15
C PHE A 247 23.32 -5.09 -14.85
N ARG A 248 22.08 -4.66 -14.76
CA ARG A 248 21.68 -3.33 -14.32
C ARG A 248 20.67 -3.43 -13.17
N VAL A 249 20.82 -2.58 -12.20
CA VAL A 249 19.82 -2.38 -11.13
C VAL A 249 19.05 -1.11 -11.42
N LEU A 250 17.75 -1.21 -11.56
CA LEU A 250 16.86 -0.06 -11.64
C LEU A 250 16.19 0.14 -10.29
N VAL A 251 16.40 1.31 -9.67
CA VAL A 251 15.78 1.72 -8.41
C VAL A 251 14.79 2.82 -8.72
N ILE A 252 13.50 2.53 -8.65
CA ILE A 252 12.42 3.46 -8.97
C ILE A 252 11.72 3.93 -7.70
N GLY A 253 11.72 5.25 -7.48
CA GLY A 253 10.98 5.85 -6.37
C GLY A 253 11.58 7.14 -5.84
N GLY A 254 10.90 7.69 -4.83
CA GLY A 254 11.27 8.98 -4.26
C GLY A 254 10.91 10.16 -5.14
N ASP A 255 11.07 11.34 -4.57
CA ASP A 255 10.88 12.64 -5.24
C ASP A 255 12.05 13.57 -4.95
N GLY A 256 11.94 14.83 -5.36
CA GLY A 256 12.97 15.85 -5.11
C GLY A 256 13.26 16.15 -3.64
N LYS A 257 12.49 15.60 -2.68
CA LYS A 257 12.72 15.75 -1.23
C LYS A 257 13.63 14.66 -0.68
N ASP A 258 13.82 13.56 -1.42
CA ASP A 258 14.63 12.41 -1.01
C ASP A 258 16.11 12.54 -1.43
N VAL A 259 16.56 13.75 -1.78
CA VAL A 259 17.92 14.00 -2.30
C VAL A 259 19.02 13.50 -1.37
N ALA A 260 18.90 13.74 -0.06
CA ALA A 260 19.90 13.31 0.92
C ALA A 260 20.03 11.77 0.92
N ARG A 261 18.91 11.06 1.02
CA ARG A 261 18.92 9.58 1.05
C ARG A 261 19.37 8.97 -0.27
N LYS A 262 18.97 9.54 -1.41
CA LYS A 262 19.49 9.12 -2.73
C LYS A 262 21.00 9.34 -2.82
N SER A 263 21.53 10.44 -2.28
CA SER A 263 22.97 10.71 -2.25
C SER A 263 23.73 9.69 -1.38
N GLU A 264 23.18 9.33 -0.21
CA GLU A 264 23.75 8.28 0.64
C GLU A 264 23.82 6.92 -0.10
N LEU A 265 22.74 6.54 -0.76
CA LEU A 265 22.69 5.29 -1.53
C LEU A 265 23.63 5.31 -2.75
N ALA A 266 23.78 6.45 -3.41
CA ALA A 266 24.73 6.62 -4.51
C ALA A 266 26.17 6.53 -4.01
N THR A 267 26.49 7.10 -2.86
CA THR A 267 27.79 6.96 -2.19
C THR A 267 28.06 5.50 -1.83
N LEU A 268 27.10 4.80 -1.25
CA LEU A 268 27.22 3.37 -0.98
C LEU A 268 27.49 2.55 -2.25
N ALA A 269 26.78 2.85 -3.34
CA ALA A 269 27.00 2.18 -4.63
C ALA A 269 28.44 2.42 -5.17
N ALA A 270 28.97 3.63 -4.97
CA ALA A 270 30.36 3.94 -5.36
C ALA A 270 31.39 3.21 -4.48
N GLU A 271 31.19 3.17 -3.16
CA GLU A 271 32.03 2.41 -2.22
C GLU A 271 32.05 0.91 -2.55
N LEU A 272 30.89 0.36 -2.94
CA LEU A 272 30.73 -1.04 -3.37
C LEU A 272 31.20 -1.29 -4.81
N ARG A 273 31.68 -0.27 -5.55
CA ARG A 273 32.16 -0.33 -6.94
C ARG A 273 31.12 -0.84 -7.95
N ILE A 274 29.87 -0.46 -7.74
CA ILE A 274 28.73 -0.82 -8.61
C ILE A 274 27.95 0.41 -9.12
N ALA A 275 28.50 1.63 -8.96
CA ALA A 275 27.82 2.86 -9.36
C ALA A 275 27.43 2.89 -10.85
N ASP A 276 28.22 2.27 -11.71
CA ASP A 276 27.97 2.12 -13.15
C ASP A 276 26.86 1.12 -13.48
N LYS A 277 26.51 0.24 -12.54
CA LYS A 277 25.47 -0.78 -12.70
C LYS A 277 24.12 -0.34 -12.12
N VAL A 278 24.06 0.73 -11.33
CA VAL A 278 22.85 1.20 -10.62
C VAL A 278 22.30 2.46 -11.26
N THR A 279 21.01 2.47 -11.55
CA THR A 279 20.30 3.64 -12.07
C THR A 279 19.16 3.98 -11.11
N PHE A 280 19.21 5.19 -10.51
CA PHE A 280 18.15 5.72 -9.70
C PHE A 280 17.20 6.54 -10.57
N LEU A 281 15.93 6.18 -10.56
CA LEU A 281 14.84 6.88 -11.23
C LEU A 281 13.90 7.48 -10.18
N GLU A 282 13.31 8.61 -10.49
CA GLU A 282 12.22 9.15 -9.67
C GLU A 282 10.98 8.28 -9.73
N ALA A 283 10.02 8.52 -8.81
CA ALA A 283 8.73 7.86 -8.87
C ALA A 283 8.06 8.12 -10.21
N VAL A 284 7.73 7.07 -10.92
CA VAL A 284 6.98 7.10 -12.19
C VAL A 284 5.48 7.02 -11.92
N PRO A 285 4.61 7.49 -12.82
CA PRO A 285 3.17 7.27 -12.71
C PRO A 285 2.85 5.77 -12.57
N HIS A 286 1.89 5.43 -11.70
CA HIS A 286 1.54 4.03 -11.43
C HIS A 286 1.15 3.25 -12.71
N GLY A 287 0.50 3.93 -13.67
CA GLY A 287 0.14 3.36 -14.96
C GLY A 287 1.34 3.05 -15.89
N GLU A 288 2.53 3.60 -15.61
CA GLU A 288 3.74 3.36 -16.38
C GLU A 288 4.63 2.25 -15.77
N LEU A 289 4.39 1.88 -14.49
CA LEU A 289 5.16 0.82 -13.81
C LEU A 289 5.14 -0.52 -14.55
N PRO A 290 4.05 -0.95 -15.24
CA PRO A 290 4.06 -2.18 -16.02
C PRO A 290 5.19 -2.25 -17.04
N LEU A 291 5.62 -1.13 -17.64
CA LEU A 291 6.75 -1.10 -18.57
C LEU A 291 8.05 -1.54 -17.88
N TYR A 292 8.29 -1.03 -16.67
CA TYR A 292 9.50 -1.35 -15.91
C TYR A 292 9.48 -2.78 -15.37
N TYR A 293 8.33 -3.27 -14.89
CA TYR A 293 8.20 -4.67 -14.49
C TYR A 293 8.49 -5.59 -15.68
N ASN A 294 7.87 -5.35 -16.84
CA ASN A 294 8.07 -6.18 -18.04
C ASN A 294 9.48 -6.06 -18.64
N ALA A 295 10.17 -4.94 -18.43
CA ALA A 295 11.58 -4.81 -18.82
C ALA A 295 12.51 -5.62 -17.92
N ALA A 296 12.13 -5.87 -16.66
CA ALA A 296 12.96 -6.53 -15.66
C ALA A 296 13.08 -8.06 -15.88
N ASP A 297 14.12 -8.65 -15.30
CA ASP A 297 14.31 -10.09 -15.18
C ASP A 297 13.82 -10.61 -13.83
N ILE A 298 14.00 -9.79 -12.79
CA ILE A 298 13.72 -10.12 -11.39
C ILE A 298 13.28 -8.83 -10.68
N CYS A 299 12.24 -8.90 -9.88
CA CYS A 299 11.90 -7.85 -8.93
C CYS A 299 12.42 -8.22 -7.53
N VAL A 300 13.04 -7.27 -6.82
CA VAL A 300 13.58 -7.48 -5.48
C VAL A 300 12.86 -6.60 -4.48
N VAL A 301 12.38 -7.19 -3.39
CA VAL A 301 11.67 -6.51 -2.29
C VAL A 301 12.40 -6.81 -0.97
N PRO A 302 13.51 -6.11 -0.68
CA PRO A 302 14.39 -6.42 0.45
C PRO A 302 13.95 -5.72 1.73
N SER A 303 12.68 -5.44 1.87
CA SER A 303 12.10 -4.65 2.95
C SER A 303 12.35 -5.27 4.33
N TYR A 304 12.59 -4.44 5.33
CA TYR A 304 12.67 -4.84 6.74
C TYR A 304 11.29 -5.20 7.31
N TYR A 305 10.26 -4.57 6.78
CA TYR A 305 8.86 -4.86 7.05
C TYR A 305 7.98 -4.48 5.84
N GLU A 306 6.95 -5.28 5.59
CA GLU A 306 5.96 -5.02 4.56
C GLU A 306 4.59 -5.56 5.03
N SER A 307 3.56 -4.71 5.05
CA SER A 307 2.22 -5.14 5.50
C SER A 307 1.59 -6.14 4.53
N PHE A 308 1.80 -5.95 3.22
CA PHE A 308 1.29 -6.82 2.17
C PHE A 308 2.31 -7.07 1.05
N GLY A 309 2.89 -6.01 0.47
CA GLY A 309 3.83 -6.11 -0.64
C GLY A 309 3.17 -5.93 -2.00
N LEU A 310 2.44 -4.83 -2.22
CA LEU A 310 1.82 -4.50 -3.51
C LEU A 310 2.80 -4.62 -4.68
N VAL A 311 4.03 -4.12 -4.49
CA VAL A 311 5.11 -4.20 -5.49
C VAL A 311 5.41 -5.65 -5.90
N ALA A 312 5.38 -6.58 -4.94
CA ALA A 312 5.59 -7.99 -5.25
C ALA A 312 4.46 -8.55 -6.11
N VAL A 313 3.21 -8.23 -5.77
CA VAL A 313 2.04 -8.71 -6.51
C VAL A 313 1.95 -8.05 -7.91
N GLU A 314 2.31 -6.78 -8.04
CA GLU A 314 2.42 -6.08 -9.33
C GLU A 314 3.48 -6.72 -10.25
N ALA A 315 4.66 -7.03 -9.71
CA ALA A 315 5.71 -7.76 -10.45
C ALA A 315 5.22 -9.15 -10.87
N MET A 316 4.61 -9.89 -9.95
CA MET A 316 4.02 -11.21 -10.21
C MET A 316 2.94 -11.13 -11.28
N ALA A 317 2.08 -10.13 -11.25
CA ALA A 317 1.04 -9.89 -12.25
C ALA A 317 1.63 -9.64 -13.65
N CYS A 318 2.80 -9.03 -13.75
CA CYS A 318 3.57 -8.90 -15.00
C CYS A 318 4.35 -10.18 -15.38
N GLY A 319 4.25 -11.26 -14.63
CA GLY A 319 4.94 -12.52 -14.90
C GLY A 319 6.42 -12.48 -14.53
N ILE A 320 6.82 -11.62 -13.58
CA ILE A 320 8.21 -11.46 -13.14
C ILE A 320 8.40 -12.13 -11.78
N PRO A 321 9.39 -13.03 -11.61
CA PRO A 321 9.67 -13.66 -10.34
C PRO A 321 10.18 -12.63 -9.32
N VAL A 322 9.83 -12.84 -8.04
CA VAL A 322 10.16 -11.94 -6.96
C VAL A 322 11.16 -12.59 -6.00
N ILE A 323 12.21 -11.86 -5.61
CA ILE A 323 13.02 -12.21 -4.45
C ILE A 323 12.69 -11.22 -3.34
N ALA A 324 12.15 -11.71 -2.24
CA ALA A 324 11.67 -10.85 -1.16
C ALA A 324 12.20 -11.27 0.21
N SER A 325 12.27 -10.32 1.13
CA SER A 325 12.48 -10.61 2.54
C SER A 325 11.33 -11.45 3.09
N ARG A 326 11.61 -12.42 3.94
CA ARG A 326 10.61 -13.25 4.63
C ARG A 326 10.01 -12.49 5.81
N VAL A 327 9.29 -11.40 5.53
CA VAL A 327 8.69 -10.50 6.52
C VAL A 327 7.24 -10.16 6.21
N GLY A 328 6.45 -9.88 7.24
CA GLY A 328 5.07 -9.40 7.12
C GLY A 328 4.26 -10.17 6.09
N GLY A 329 3.47 -9.46 5.30
CA GLY A 329 2.61 -10.00 4.26
C GLY A 329 3.35 -10.55 3.03
N LEU A 330 4.66 -10.30 2.87
CA LEU A 330 5.44 -10.94 1.80
C LEU A 330 5.45 -12.47 1.93
N LYS A 331 5.32 -13.00 3.15
CA LYS A 331 5.21 -14.44 3.41
C LYS A 331 3.93 -15.05 2.84
N ASP A 332 2.88 -14.24 2.71
CA ASP A 332 1.57 -14.67 2.21
C ASP A 332 1.46 -14.45 0.69
N THR A 333 2.14 -13.43 0.15
CA THR A 333 2.09 -13.05 -1.26
C THR A 333 3.08 -13.81 -2.13
N VAL A 334 4.33 -14.00 -1.67
CA VAL A 334 5.38 -14.73 -2.41
C VAL A 334 5.46 -16.16 -1.95
N ARG A 335 5.25 -17.10 -2.86
CA ARG A 335 5.39 -18.55 -2.61
C ARG A 335 6.82 -18.98 -2.89
N ASP A 336 7.54 -19.33 -1.80
CA ASP A 336 8.95 -19.71 -1.84
C ASP A 336 9.19 -20.91 -2.77
N GLY A 337 10.08 -20.74 -3.75
CA GLY A 337 10.40 -21.75 -4.78
C GLY A 337 9.30 -21.95 -5.85
N GLN A 338 8.18 -21.20 -5.82
CA GLN A 338 7.09 -21.32 -6.79
C GLN A 338 6.90 -20.02 -7.60
N THR A 339 6.74 -18.86 -6.92
CA THR A 339 6.57 -17.55 -7.58
C THR A 339 7.82 -16.68 -7.48
N GLY A 340 8.83 -17.16 -6.82
CA GLY A 340 10.08 -16.47 -6.49
C GLY A 340 10.71 -17.07 -5.24
N TYR A 341 11.42 -16.27 -4.47
CA TYR A 341 12.10 -16.73 -3.27
C TYR A 341 11.86 -15.79 -2.09
N LEU A 342 11.70 -16.40 -0.91
CA LEU A 342 11.69 -15.69 0.38
C LEU A 342 13.00 -15.94 1.10
N VAL A 343 13.74 -14.89 1.37
CA VAL A 343 15.06 -14.95 2.02
C VAL A 343 15.06 -14.26 3.40
N PRO A 344 15.95 -14.63 4.32
CA PRO A 344 16.12 -13.92 5.58
C PRO A 344 16.35 -12.42 5.31
N TRP A 345 15.71 -11.58 6.11
CA TRP A 345 15.88 -10.13 6.03
C TRP A 345 17.22 -9.71 6.66
N LEU A 346 17.73 -8.53 6.30
CA LEU A 346 19.04 -7.99 6.74
C LEU A 346 20.29 -8.73 6.25
N CYS A 347 20.16 -9.82 5.52
CA CYS A 347 21.32 -10.60 5.05
C CYS A 347 21.46 -10.43 3.53
N PRO A 348 22.48 -9.71 3.03
CA PRO A 348 22.71 -9.57 1.59
C PRO A 348 23.00 -10.89 0.88
N GLU A 349 23.73 -11.82 1.53
CA GLU A 349 24.20 -13.05 0.94
C GLU A 349 23.08 -13.96 0.39
N PRO A 350 21.98 -14.23 1.12
CA PRO A 350 20.86 -15.00 0.56
C PRO A 350 20.21 -14.33 -0.65
N PHE A 351 20.19 -12.98 -0.70
CA PHE A 351 19.74 -12.26 -1.90
C PHE A 351 20.70 -12.48 -3.07
N THR A 352 22.02 -12.41 -2.83
CA THR A 352 23.06 -12.67 -3.83
C THR A 352 22.88 -14.05 -4.44
N GLU A 353 22.77 -15.10 -3.62
CA GLU A 353 22.60 -16.49 -4.08
C GLU A 353 21.37 -16.66 -4.98
N ARG A 354 20.22 -16.07 -4.59
CA ARG A 354 18.98 -16.17 -5.37
C ARG A 354 19.02 -15.32 -6.64
N LEU A 355 19.64 -14.15 -6.58
CA LEU A 355 19.89 -13.32 -7.76
C LEU A 355 20.79 -14.04 -8.75
N GLU A 356 21.91 -14.61 -8.31
CA GLU A 356 22.84 -15.36 -9.16
C GLU A 356 22.13 -16.56 -9.82
N LEU A 357 21.38 -17.34 -9.03
CA LEU A 357 20.60 -18.46 -9.54
C LEU A 357 19.64 -18.03 -10.65
N LEU A 358 18.85 -16.98 -10.41
CA LEU A 358 17.83 -16.54 -11.36
C LEU A 358 18.43 -15.79 -12.56
N LEU A 359 19.47 -14.99 -12.39
CA LEU A 359 20.13 -14.29 -13.50
C LEU A 359 20.77 -15.27 -14.50
N ASN A 360 21.27 -16.42 -14.02
CA ASN A 360 21.94 -17.42 -14.83
C ASN A 360 21.01 -18.54 -15.35
N ASN A 361 19.76 -18.61 -14.88
CA ASN A 361 18.81 -19.66 -15.29
C ASN A 361 17.52 -19.07 -15.85
N GLU A 362 17.48 -18.85 -17.16
CA GLU A 362 16.33 -18.28 -17.86
C GLU A 362 15.08 -19.17 -17.78
N THR A 363 15.28 -20.49 -17.90
CA THR A 363 14.17 -21.46 -17.83
C THR A 363 13.47 -21.39 -16.49
N LEU A 364 14.24 -21.38 -15.40
CA LEU A 364 13.71 -21.25 -14.05
C LEU A 364 13.00 -19.89 -13.85
N ARG A 365 13.61 -18.80 -14.30
CA ARG A 365 12.97 -17.47 -14.24
C ARG A 365 11.62 -17.44 -14.92
N ARG A 366 11.53 -18.00 -16.13
CA ARG A 366 10.25 -18.06 -16.88
C ARG A 366 9.22 -18.93 -16.18
N SER A 367 9.63 -20.08 -15.65
CA SER A 367 8.72 -20.97 -14.92
C SER A 367 8.15 -20.29 -13.68
N LEU A 368 9.00 -19.68 -12.84
CA LEU A 368 8.56 -18.94 -11.66
C LEU A 368 7.67 -17.73 -12.02
N GLY A 369 7.99 -17.04 -13.11
CA GLY A 369 7.21 -15.90 -13.60
C GLY A 369 5.78 -16.31 -14.05
N LEU A 370 5.64 -17.42 -14.76
CA LEU A 370 4.34 -17.95 -15.16
C LEU A 370 3.47 -18.32 -13.95
N GLU A 371 4.05 -19.01 -12.97
CA GLU A 371 3.34 -19.35 -11.74
C GLU A 371 3.02 -18.09 -10.92
N ALA A 372 3.93 -17.10 -10.89
CA ALA A 372 3.72 -15.81 -10.27
C ALA A 372 2.48 -15.10 -10.85
N ARG A 373 2.32 -15.08 -12.18
CA ARG A 373 1.14 -14.52 -12.84
C ARG A 373 -0.14 -15.23 -12.39
N THR A 374 -0.16 -16.56 -12.41
CA THR A 374 -1.31 -17.37 -12.01
C THR A 374 -1.73 -17.08 -10.56
N VAL A 375 -0.75 -16.91 -9.67
CA VAL A 375 -1.03 -16.56 -8.27
C VAL A 375 -1.55 -15.13 -8.13
N ALA A 376 -0.97 -14.17 -8.89
CA ALA A 376 -1.37 -12.77 -8.83
C ALA A 376 -2.82 -12.53 -9.30
N GLU A 377 -3.36 -13.35 -10.20
CA GLU A 377 -4.75 -13.26 -10.65
C GLU A 377 -5.77 -13.40 -9.52
N ARG A 378 -5.41 -14.09 -8.43
CA ARG A 378 -6.25 -14.23 -7.24
C ARG A 378 -6.36 -12.95 -6.39
N TYR A 379 -5.50 -11.97 -6.67
CA TYR A 379 -5.48 -10.67 -6.03
C TYR A 379 -6.11 -9.57 -6.89
N HIS A 380 -6.90 -9.95 -7.94
CA HIS A 380 -7.61 -8.95 -8.73
C HIS A 380 -8.53 -8.11 -7.83
N TRP A 381 -8.58 -6.79 -8.08
CA TRP A 381 -9.36 -5.87 -7.24
C TRP A 381 -10.84 -6.23 -7.11
N SER A 382 -11.45 -6.85 -8.13
CA SER A 382 -12.84 -7.30 -8.03
C SER A 382 -13.06 -8.35 -6.93
N GLU A 383 -12.10 -9.27 -6.74
CA GLU A 383 -12.16 -10.31 -5.69
C GLU A 383 -11.96 -9.70 -4.30
N VAL A 384 -11.02 -8.75 -4.20
CA VAL A 384 -10.77 -7.99 -2.96
C VAL A 384 -12.00 -7.18 -2.57
N ALA A 385 -12.60 -6.47 -3.54
CA ALA A 385 -13.80 -5.67 -3.32
C ALA A 385 -14.99 -6.54 -2.88
N ALA A 386 -15.18 -7.73 -3.46
CA ALA A 386 -16.22 -8.66 -3.03
C ALA A 386 -16.09 -9.02 -1.53
N ARG A 387 -14.87 -9.35 -1.08
CA ARG A 387 -14.61 -9.70 0.33
C ARG A 387 -14.80 -8.53 1.28
N VAL A 388 -14.47 -7.31 0.86
CA VAL A 388 -14.73 -6.10 1.64
C VAL A 388 -16.22 -5.77 1.68
N GLU A 389 -16.93 -5.98 0.56
CA GLU A 389 -18.38 -5.82 0.46
C GLU A 389 -19.14 -6.75 1.42
N ASP A 390 -18.70 -8.00 1.56
CA ASP A 390 -19.25 -8.95 2.54
C ASP A 390 -19.15 -8.40 3.96
N VAL A 391 -18.01 -7.81 4.34
CA VAL A 391 -17.83 -7.15 5.64
C VAL A 391 -18.80 -5.97 5.82
N TYR A 392 -18.98 -5.16 4.79
CA TYR A 392 -19.90 -4.04 4.84
C TYR A 392 -21.36 -4.50 5.03
N HIS A 393 -21.78 -5.49 4.25
CA HIS A 393 -23.14 -6.03 4.32
C HIS A 393 -23.43 -6.68 5.68
N GLU A 394 -22.50 -7.44 6.23
CA GLU A 394 -22.60 -8.02 7.56
C GLU A 394 -22.86 -6.93 8.61
N LEU A 395 -22.00 -5.89 8.66
CA LEU A 395 -22.08 -4.85 9.68
C LEU A 395 -23.31 -3.97 9.53
N VAL A 396 -23.63 -3.54 8.30
CA VAL A 396 -24.84 -2.72 8.05
C VAL A 396 -26.11 -3.49 8.43
N SER A 397 -26.17 -4.78 8.13
CA SER A 397 -27.31 -5.62 8.52
C SER A 397 -27.45 -5.75 10.03
N GLN A 398 -26.34 -5.93 10.76
CA GLN A 398 -26.33 -5.98 12.23
C GLN A 398 -26.84 -4.66 12.84
N TYR A 399 -26.38 -3.51 12.36
CA TYR A 399 -26.81 -2.21 12.83
C TYR A 399 -28.29 -1.95 12.57
N ARG A 400 -28.80 -2.29 11.39
CA ARG A 400 -30.23 -2.15 11.05
C ARG A 400 -31.11 -3.09 11.88
N GLY A 401 -30.67 -4.31 12.15
CA GLY A 401 -31.38 -5.28 13.00
C GLY A 401 -31.52 -4.81 14.45
N VAL A 402 -30.48 -4.21 15.01
CA VAL A 402 -30.50 -3.62 16.36
C VAL A 402 -31.43 -2.42 16.43
N ALA A 403 -31.46 -1.55 15.41
CA ALA A 403 -32.33 -0.38 15.35
C ALA A 403 -33.82 -0.78 15.33
N VAL A 404 -34.20 -1.83 14.62
CA VAL A 404 -35.57 -2.35 14.57
C VAL A 404 -35.98 -2.97 15.93
N GLY A 405 -35.08 -3.69 16.61
CA GLY A 405 -35.35 -4.29 17.93
C GLY A 405 -35.52 -3.25 19.05
N ALA A 406 -34.83 -2.11 18.97
CA ALA A 406 -34.93 -1.03 19.94
C ALA A 406 -36.24 -0.20 19.83
N HIS A 407 -36.96 -0.30 18.74
CA HIS A 407 -38.28 0.38 18.56
C HIS A 407 -39.48 -0.52 18.90
N VAL A 408 -39.26 -1.79 19.23
CA VAL A 408 -40.29 -2.78 19.55
C VAL A 408 -40.31 -3.09 21.09
N ALA A 409 -39.32 -2.62 21.81
CA ALA A 409 -39.26 -2.74 23.29
C ALA A 409 -39.58 -1.44 23.97
#